data_42dc56ce710e141cb36918c279735e52
#
_entry.id   42dc56ce710e141cb36918c279735e52
#
_cell.length_a   1.000
_cell.length_b   1.000
_cell.length_c   1.000
_cell.angle_alpha   90.00
_cell.angle_beta   90.00
_cell.angle_gamma   90.00
#
_symmetry.space_group_name_H-M   'P 1'
#
loop_
_entity.id
_entity.type
_entity.pdbx_description
1 polymer ?
#
loop_
_entity_poly.entity_id
_entity_poly.type
_entity_poly.pdbx_seq_one_letter_code
_entity_poly.pdbx_strand_id
1 'polypeptide(L)'
;MNRKIILLLASIIFPFLLEAQTKKDDKKESNVKSIKDLTKSSNKISGLFTIYQDSINGKLKMVVSEYQLEKEFIYFSQIADGVTDAGRYRGSYQNEAVFYLKRYFDKIEFISPNTNFYFDPNSPLSKSSNANISDAIFYSTKILAEDKENKLFLIDVDKMFVSETLTRIKNPRRPGSSTRFSLGNFDKEKSKVKEIRNYPENTNLKTEYVYYNPTYLSSGSDAVTDARNVSIQVFH
;
A
#
# COMPACT_ATOMS: atom_id res chain seq x y z
N MET A 1 -18.33 76.64 63.63
CA MET A 1 -16.92 76.28 64.04
C MET A 1 -16.60 74.98 63.32
N ASN A 2 -16.08 75.07 62.11
CA ASN A 2 -15.89 73.87 61.24
C ASN A 2 -14.39 73.72 60.91
N ARG A 3 -13.83 72.62 61.37
CA ARG A 3 -12.46 72.25 60.95
C ARG A 3 -12.55 71.38 59.68
N LYS A 4 -11.98 71.90 58.61
CA LYS A 4 -11.76 71.17 57.37
C LYS A 4 -10.54 70.28 57.50
N ILE A 5 -10.66 69.03 57.39
CA ILE A 5 -9.61 68.07 57.27
C ILE A 5 -9.26 67.89 55.78
N ILE A 6 -8.09 68.25 55.42
CA ILE A 6 -7.55 68.04 54.07
C ILE A 6 -6.84 66.68 54.08
N LEU A 7 -7.40 65.75 53.35
CA LEU A 7 -6.80 64.43 53.11
C LEU A 7 -5.90 64.55 51.85
N LEU A 8 -4.62 64.41 52.08
CA LEU A 8 -3.59 64.36 51.03
C LEU A 8 -3.49 62.93 50.56
N LEU A 9 -4.00 62.65 49.34
CA LEU A 9 -3.85 61.35 48.67
C LEU A 9 -2.49 61.32 47.98
N ALA A 10 -1.54 60.62 48.54
CA ALA A 10 -0.29 60.28 47.88
C ALA A 10 -0.53 59.14 46.92
N SER A 11 -0.52 59.44 45.64
CA SER A 11 -0.58 58.41 44.54
C SER A 11 0.82 57.80 44.39
N ILE A 12 0.97 56.56 44.86
CA ILE A 12 2.15 55.77 44.59
C ILE A 12 1.99 55.18 43.19
N ILE A 13 2.72 55.73 42.22
CA ILE A 13 2.86 55.17 40.89
C ILE A 13 3.84 54.02 41.00
N PHE A 14 3.32 52.79 40.93
CA PHE A 14 4.10 51.58 40.80
C PHE A 14 4.37 51.32 39.33
N PRO A 15 5.61 51.33 38.83
CA PRO A 15 5.87 50.95 37.46
C PRO A 15 5.68 49.46 37.31
N PHE A 16 4.63 49.03 36.64
CA PHE A 16 4.44 47.65 36.18
C PHE A 16 5.49 47.41 35.09
N LEU A 17 6.59 46.76 35.45
CA LEU A 17 7.50 46.12 34.50
C LEU A 17 6.75 44.97 33.88
N LEU A 18 6.18 45.18 32.70
CA LEU A 18 5.66 44.15 31.83
C LEU A 18 6.88 43.39 31.26
N GLU A 19 7.35 42.35 31.94
CA GLU A 19 8.19 41.35 31.31
C GLU A 19 7.35 40.68 30.24
N ALA A 20 7.56 41.09 29.01
CA ALA A 20 7.12 40.35 27.84
C ALA A 20 7.89 39.02 27.83
N GLN A 21 7.31 37.99 28.44
CA GLN A 21 7.70 36.62 28.15
C GLN A 21 7.42 36.37 26.69
N THR A 22 8.46 36.52 25.87
CA THR A 22 8.50 35.89 24.55
C THR A 22 8.34 34.41 24.76
N LYS A 23 7.10 33.90 24.65
CA LYS A 23 6.87 32.49 24.38
C LYS A 23 7.70 32.17 23.14
N LYS A 24 8.85 31.56 23.32
CA LYS A 24 9.43 30.71 22.29
C LYS A 24 8.31 29.71 21.94
N ASP A 25 7.66 29.93 20.82
CA ASP A 25 6.96 28.88 20.13
C ASP A 25 8.02 27.81 19.85
N ASP A 26 8.16 26.87 20.75
CA ASP A 26 8.72 25.57 20.43
C ASP A 26 7.82 24.99 19.35
N LYS A 27 8.14 25.35 18.09
CA LYS A 27 7.77 24.53 16.95
C LYS A 27 8.26 23.13 17.34
N LYS A 28 7.35 22.29 17.81
CA LYS A 28 7.52 20.85 17.72
C LYS A 28 7.83 20.61 16.25
N GLU A 29 9.10 20.58 15.87
CA GLU A 29 9.53 19.89 14.68
C GLU A 29 8.97 18.49 14.83
N SER A 30 7.87 18.25 14.16
CA SER A 30 7.37 16.89 13.95
C SER A 30 8.56 16.18 13.33
N ASN A 31 9.16 15.25 14.04
CA ASN A 31 10.27 14.41 13.59
C ASN A 31 9.75 13.55 12.42
N VAL A 32 9.50 14.20 11.29
CA VAL A 32 9.08 13.55 10.04
C VAL A 32 10.30 12.79 9.57
N LYS A 33 10.29 11.47 9.78
CA LYS A 33 11.37 10.60 9.34
C LYS A 33 11.53 10.71 7.82
N SER A 34 12.76 10.86 7.37
CA SER A 34 13.07 10.88 5.95
C SER A 34 12.93 9.49 5.32
N ILE A 35 12.87 9.42 3.99
CA ILE A 35 12.93 8.15 3.25
C ILE A 35 14.17 7.35 3.67
N LYS A 36 15.33 8.01 3.77
CA LYS A 36 16.60 7.41 4.19
C LYS A 36 16.50 6.80 5.60
N ASP A 37 15.84 7.49 6.52
CA ASP A 37 15.68 6.99 7.90
C ASP A 37 14.79 5.74 7.97
N LEU A 38 13.73 5.71 7.18
CA LEU A 38 12.78 4.60 7.15
C LEU A 38 13.28 3.38 6.32
N THR A 39 14.38 3.53 5.61
CA THR A 39 14.94 2.47 4.75
C THR A 39 16.36 2.07 5.14
N LYS A 40 16.87 2.50 6.31
CA LYS A 40 18.23 2.19 6.79
C LYS A 40 18.58 0.70 6.80
N SER A 41 17.62 -0.13 7.22
CA SER A 41 17.78 -1.59 7.33
C SER A 41 17.33 -2.33 6.06
N SER A 42 17.12 -1.62 4.97
CA SER A 42 16.53 -2.22 3.76
C SER A 42 17.52 -2.30 2.61
N ASN A 43 17.46 -3.39 1.87
CA ASN A 43 18.11 -3.52 0.58
C ASN A 43 17.34 -2.72 -0.46
N LYS A 44 18.02 -1.80 -1.15
CA LYS A 44 17.43 -1.02 -2.24
C LYS A 44 17.54 -1.79 -3.55
N ILE A 45 16.42 -1.98 -4.24
CA ILE A 45 16.31 -2.65 -5.53
C ILE A 45 15.71 -1.66 -6.52
N SER A 46 16.55 -1.02 -7.31
CA SER A 46 16.15 0.05 -8.25
C SER A 46 15.54 -0.52 -9.52
N GLY A 47 14.55 0.16 -10.10
CA GLY A 47 13.85 -0.20 -11.33
C GLY A 47 12.67 0.73 -11.58
N LEU A 48 11.66 0.27 -12.32
CA LEU A 48 10.45 1.04 -12.62
C LEU A 48 9.84 1.64 -11.34
N PHE A 49 9.63 0.80 -10.33
CA PHE A 49 9.35 1.23 -8.96
C PHE A 49 10.52 0.80 -8.08
N THR A 50 11.19 1.73 -7.42
CA THR A 50 12.24 1.36 -6.48
C THR A 50 11.65 0.67 -5.25
N ILE A 51 12.05 -0.58 -5.03
CA ILE A 51 11.61 -1.37 -3.88
C ILE A 51 12.70 -1.35 -2.82
N TYR A 52 12.28 -1.25 -1.57
CA TYR A 52 13.10 -1.44 -0.39
C TYR A 52 12.60 -2.66 0.37
N GLN A 53 13.43 -3.69 0.46
CA GLN A 53 13.14 -4.88 1.24
C GLN A 53 13.91 -4.82 2.56
N ASP A 54 13.18 -4.78 3.67
CA ASP A 54 13.76 -4.76 5.01
C ASP A 54 14.55 -6.05 5.26
N SER A 55 15.83 -5.93 5.64
CA SER A 55 16.74 -7.08 5.82
C SER A 55 16.48 -7.87 7.10
N ILE A 56 15.67 -7.34 8.03
CA ILE A 56 15.35 -7.99 9.31
C ILE A 56 14.06 -8.79 9.19
N ASN A 57 13.01 -8.21 8.59
CA ASN A 57 11.68 -8.80 8.59
C ASN A 57 11.11 -9.08 7.18
N GLY A 58 11.85 -8.73 6.11
CA GLY A 58 11.48 -8.97 4.72
C GLY A 58 10.36 -8.09 4.17
N LYS A 59 9.82 -7.15 4.97
CA LYS A 59 8.72 -6.26 4.54
C LYS A 59 9.13 -5.32 3.43
N LEU A 60 8.16 -4.99 2.59
CA LEU A 60 8.38 -4.20 1.40
C LEU A 60 7.87 -2.77 1.55
N LYS A 61 8.72 -1.83 1.15
CA LYS A 61 8.33 -0.44 0.87
C LYS A 61 8.66 -0.12 -0.58
N MET A 62 7.93 0.81 -1.16
CA MET A 62 8.09 1.23 -2.54
C MET A 62 8.22 2.74 -2.61
N VAL A 63 9.09 3.22 -3.47
CA VAL A 63 9.16 4.64 -3.82
C VAL A 63 8.37 4.86 -5.10
N VAL A 64 7.47 5.81 -5.02
CA VAL A 64 6.71 6.36 -6.15
C VAL A 64 7.21 7.77 -6.41
N SER A 65 7.53 8.08 -7.66
CA SER A 65 7.84 9.44 -8.09
C SER A 65 6.56 10.19 -8.45
N GLU A 66 6.52 11.52 -8.23
CA GLU A 66 5.42 12.37 -8.69
C GLU A 66 5.17 12.23 -10.19
N TYR A 67 6.23 11.97 -10.98
CA TYR A 67 6.12 11.73 -12.44
C TYR A 67 5.41 10.45 -12.82
N GLN A 68 5.28 9.50 -11.90
CA GLN A 68 4.57 8.24 -12.09
C GLN A 68 3.07 8.36 -11.75
N LEU A 69 2.67 9.43 -11.06
CA LEU A 69 1.26 9.69 -10.78
C LEU A 69 0.50 9.95 -12.09
N GLU A 70 -0.74 9.50 -12.15
CA GLU A 70 -1.65 9.63 -13.30
C GLU A 70 -1.10 8.98 -14.61
N LYS A 71 -0.05 8.12 -14.48
CA LYS A 71 0.44 7.31 -15.59
C LYS A 71 -0.14 5.91 -15.50
N GLU A 72 -0.52 5.36 -16.65
CA GLU A 72 -1.02 4.00 -16.73
C GLU A 72 0.11 2.99 -16.74
N PHE A 73 -0.09 1.92 -15.98
CA PHE A 73 0.79 0.76 -15.88
C PHE A 73 -0.02 -0.49 -16.19
N ILE A 74 0.65 -1.48 -16.74
CA ILE A 74 0.07 -2.81 -16.96
C ILE A 74 0.52 -3.70 -15.81
N TYR A 75 -0.45 -4.34 -15.18
CA TYR A 75 -0.23 -5.41 -14.23
C TYR A 75 -0.66 -6.74 -14.84
N PHE A 76 0.14 -7.78 -14.65
CA PHE A 76 -0.29 -9.14 -14.87
C PHE A 76 0.32 -10.08 -13.84
N SER A 77 -0.31 -11.22 -13.62
CA SER A 77 0.22 -12.26 -12.75
C SER A 77 0.05 -13.64 -13.36
N GLN A 78 0.98 -14.51 -13.03
CA GLN A 78 0.98 -15.91 -13.46
C GLN A 78 1.46 -16.83 -12.36
N ILE A 79 1.07 -18.11 -12.41
CA ILE A 79 1.58 -19.11 -11.51
C ILE A 79 3.04 -19.41 -11.85
N ALA A 80 3.94 -19.10 -10.92
CA ALA A 80 5.36 -19.44 -11.04
C ALA A 80 5.61 -20.91 -10.71
N ASP A 81 4.92 -21.39 -9.65
CA ASP A 81 4.91 -22.80 -9.25
C ASP A 81 3.60 -23.12 -8.55
N GLY A 82 2.88 -24.08 -9.08
CA GLY A 82 1.51 -24.38 -8.66
C GLY A 82 1.36 -25.81 -8.18
N VAL A 83 0.10 -26.14 -7.86
CA VAL A 83 -0.32 -27.47 -7.43
C VAL A 83 -1.42 -27.97 -8.35
N THR A 84 -1.17 -29.06 -9.04
CA THR A 84 -2.10 -29.67 -10.03
C THR A 84 -3.44 -30.01 -9.40
N ASP A 85 -3.44 -30.56 -8.18
CA ASP A 85 -4.65 -30.94 -7.44
C ASP A 85 -5.55 -29.72 -7.13
N ALA A 86 -4.94 -28.52 -7.01
CA ALA A 86 -5.65 -27.27 -6.87
C ALA A 86 -6.05 -26.62 -8.21
N GLY A 87 -5.74 -27.27 -9.34
CA GLY A 87 -5.95 -26.70 -10.68
C GLY A 87 -5.07 -25.47 -10.95
N ARG A 88 -3.91 -25.42 -10.32
CA ARG A 88 -2.94 -24.33 -10.48
C ARG A 88 -1.68 -24.85 -11.15
N TYR A 89 -1.51 -24.52 -12.42
CA TYR A 89 -0.43 -25.00 -13.27
C TYR A 89 0.60 -23.90 -13.49
N ARG A 90 1.87 -24.26 -13.48
CA ARG A 90 2.96 -23.32 -13.82
C ARG A 90 2.72 -22.66 -15.18
N GLY A 91 2.92 -21.35 -15.25
CA GLY A 91 2.73 -20.55 -16.45
C GLY A 91 1.28 -20.12 -16.72
N SER A 92 0.28 -20.59 -15.94
CA SER A 92 -1.09 -20.14 -16.14
C SER A 92 -1.29 -18.70 -15.66
N TYR A 93 -1.87 -17.85 -16.51
CA TYR A 93 -2.25 -16.49 -16.16
C TYR A 93 -3.36 -16.47 -15.13
N GLN A 94 -3.29 -15.52 -14.20
CA GLN A 94 -4.25 -15.41 -13.11
C GLN A 94 -5.03 -14.10 -13.16
N ASN A 95 -4.33 -12.99 -13.34
CA ASN A 95 -4.95 -11.66 -13.39
C ASN A 95 -4.16 -10.74 -14.29
N GLU A 96 -4.88 -9.83 -14.96
CA GLU A 96 -4.34 -8.73 -15.75
C GLU A 96 -5.18 -7.49 -15.52
N ALA A 97 -4.56 -6.33 -15.47
CA ALA A 97 -5.23 -5.04 -15.29
C ALA A 97 -4.37 -3.89 -15.79
N VAL A 98 -5.03 -2.84 -16.24
CA VAL A 98 -4.42 -1.52 -16.34
C VAL A 98 -4.68 -0.81 -15.01
N PHE A 99 -3.72 -0.06 -14.52
CA PHE A 99 -3.89 0.76 -13.34
C PHE A 99 -3.07 2.03 -13.42
N TYR A 100 -3.44 3.03 -12.63
CA TYR A 100 -2.66 4.25 -12.41
C TYR A 100 -2.59 4.57 -10.93
N LEU A 101 -1.64 5.43 -10.57
CA LEU A 101 -1.42 5.90 -9.21
C LEU A 101 -1.97 7.30 -9.05
N LYS A 102 -2.68 7.54 -7.95
CA LYS A 102 -3.20 8.87 -7.62
C LYS A 102 -2.86 9.24 -6.18
N ARG A 103 -2.43 10.47 -5.97
CA ARG A 103 -2.28 11.00 -4.63
C ARG A 103 -3.61 11.54 -4.13
N TYR A 104 -4.01 11.09 -2.96
CA TYR A 104 -5.14 11.65 -2.22
C TYR A 104 -4.66 12.05 -0.81
N PHE A 105 -4.42 13.34 -0.60
CA PHE A 105 -3.84 13.90 0.64
C PHE A 105 -2.56 13.17 1.08
N ASP A 106 -2.63 12.40 2.17
CA ASP A 106 -1.54 11.63 2.78
C ASP A 106 -1.44 10.18 2.28
N LYS A 107 -2.14 9.86 1.19
CA LYS A 107 -2.21 8.49 0.63
C LYS A 107 -1.85 8.45 -0.84
N ILE A 108 -1.38 7.29 -1.26
CA ILE A 108 -1.33 6.88 -2.67
C ILE A 108 -2.38 5.80 -2.88
N GLU A 109 -3.21 6.00 -3.87
CA GLU A 109 -4.25 5.08 -4.32
C GLU A 109 -3.82 4.43 -5.63
N PHE A 110 -4.08 3.13 -5.75
CA PHE A 110 -3.90 2.34 -6.96
C PHE A 110 -5.27 2.09 -7.55
N ILE A 111 -5.50 2.61 -8.72
CA ILE A 111 -6.82 2.69 -9.34
C ILE A 111 -6.81 1.96 -10.67
N SER A 112 -7.70 1.00 -10.84
CA SER A 112 -7.95 0.36 -12.13
C SER A 112 -9.10 1.08 -12.80
N PRO A 113 -8.85 1.76 -13.95
CA PRO A 113 -9.90 2.45 -14.70
C PRO A 113 -10.87 1.46 -15.34
N ASN A 114 -12.09 1.90 -15.56
CA ASN A 114 -13.04 1.13 -16.34
C ASN A 114 -12.70 1.24 -17.82
N THR A 115 -12.16 0.18 -18.39
CA THR A 115 -11.75 0.12 -19.81
C THR A 115 -12.84 -0.40 -20.74
N ASN A 116 -14.05 -0.69 -20.24
CA ASN A 116 -15.15 -1.22 -21.08
C ASN A 116 -15.82 -0.14 -21.92
N PHE A 117 -15.61 1.13 -21.60
CA PHE A 117 -16.22 2.26 -22.29
C PHE A 117 -15.15 3.24 -22.76
N TYR A 118 -15.29 3.68 -24.00
CA TYR A 118 -14.51 4.78 -24.54
C TYR A 118 -15.44 5.96 -24.84
N PHE A 119 -15.07 7.13 -24.39
CA PHE A 119 -15.77 8.38 -24.68
C PHE A 119 -14.82 9.28 -25.49
N ASP A 120 -15.22 9.60 -26.72
CA ASP A 120 -14.48 10.56 -27.51
C ASP A 120 -14.42 11.91 -26.78
N PRO A 121 -13.21 12.44 -26.46
CA PRO A 121 -13.05 13.72 -25.75
C PRO A 121 -13.76 14.89 -26.44
N ASN A 122 -13.95 14.84 -27.76
CA ASN A 122 -14.61 15.87 -28.55
C ASN A 122 -16.15 15.73 -28.57
N SER A 123 -16.69 14.62 -28.03
CA SER A 123 -18.13 14.40 -27.97
C SER A 123 -18.72 15.08 -26.73
N PRO A 124 -19.93 15.66 -26.81
CA PRO A 124 -20.66 16.14 -25.65
C PRO A 124 -20.88 15.07 -24.58
N LEU A 125 -20.90 13.78 -24.96
CA LEU A 125 -21.04 12.64 -24.05
C LEU A 125 -19.82 12.45 -23.14
N SER A 126 -18.65 12.98 -23.49
CA SER A 126 -17.45 12.92 -22.65
C SER A 126 -17.65 13.58 -21.28
N LYS A 127 -18.54 14.58 -21.20
CA LYS A 127 -18.90 15.26 -19.94
C LYS A 127 -19.63 14.36 -18.96
N SER A 128 -20.24 13.27 -19.43
CA SER A 128 -20.92 12.28 -18.62
C SER A 128 -20.18 10.95 -18.50
N SER A 129 -18.91 10.91 -18.92
CA SER A 129 -18.09 9.69 -18.93
C SER A 129 -18.00 8.99 -17.56
N ASN A 130 -18.06 9.78 -16.49
CA ASN A 130 -18.03 9.25 -15.11
C ASN A 130 -19.42 8.98 -14.51
N ALA A 131 -20.51 9.24 -15.28
CA ALA A 131 -21.84 9.01 -14.78
C ALA A 131 -22.18 7.52 -14.83
N ASN A 132 -22.49 6.92 -13.66
CA ASN A 132 -22.81 5.50 -13.52
C ASN A 132 -21.68 4.52 -13.91
N ILE A 133 -20.45 5.01 -14.05
CA ILE A 133 -19.24 4.23 -14.33
C ILE A 133 -18.26 4.49 -13.21
N SER A 134 -17.71 3.44 -12.62
CA SER A 134 -16.81 3.54 -11.47
C SER A 134 -15.48 2.84 -11.76
N ASP A 135 -14.39 3.54 -11.48
CA ASP A 135 -13.07 2.95 -11.37
C ASP A 135 -12.94 2.17 -10.06
N ALA A 136 -12.04 1.20 -10.02
CA ALA A 136 -11.81 0.39 -8.84
C ALA A 136 -10.53 0.82 -8.11
N ILE A 137 -10.66 1.35 -6.89
CA ILE A 137 -9.51 1.56 -6.01
C ILE A 137 -9.20 0.21 -5.36
N PHE A 138 -8.23 -0.53 -5.89
CA PHE A 138 -7.92 -1.88 -5.39
C PHE A 138 -6.88 -1.88 -4.26
N TYR A 139 -6.12 -0.79 -4.10
CA TYR A 139 -5.19 -0.61 -2.99
C TYR A 139 -5.06 0.87 -2.62
N SER A 140 -4.92 1.15 -1.35
CA SER A 140 -4.66 2.49 -0.82
C SER A 140 -3.75 2.39 0.39
N THR A 141 -2.71 3.22 0.43
CA THR A 141 -1.73 3.19 1.51
C THR A 141 -1.24 4.59 1.85
N LYS A 142 -0.84 4.79 3.12
CA LYS A 142 -0.31 6.08 3.57
C LYS A 142 1.09 6.33 3.02
N ILE A 143 1.38 7.60 2.75
CA ILE A 143 2.73 8.08 2.50
C ILE A 143 3.48 8.05 3.85
N LEU A 144 4.52 7.22 3.95
CA LEU A 144 5.34 7.07 5.15
C LEU A 144 6.36 8.18 5.29
N ALA A 145 6.90 8.65 4.17
CA ALA A 145 7.82 9.77 4.05
C ALA A 145 7.73 10.40 2.66
N GLU A 146 8.00 11.68 2.60
CA GLU A 146 8.03 12.45 1.35
C GLU A 146 9.38 13.16 1.22
N ASP A 147 10.01 13.01 0.06
CA ASP A 147 11.16 13.81 -0.37
C ASP A 147 10.66 14.86 -1.35
N LYS A 148 10.47 16.08 -0.86
CA LYS A 148 9.90 17.20 -1.63
C LYS A 148 10.84 17.70 -2.73
N GLU A 149 12.15 17.63 -2.50
CA GLU A 149 13.15 18.10 -3.46
C GLU A 149 13.19 17.18 -4.68
N ASN A 150 13.21 15.88 -4.44
CA ASN A 150 13.25 14.86 -5.49
C ASN A 150 11.87 14.39 -5.93
N LYS A 151 10.78 14.91 -5.32
CA LYS A 151 9.39 14.58 -5.63
C LYS A 151 9.10 13.08 -5.51
N LEU A 152 9.49 12.48 -4.37
CA LEU A 152 9.38 11.07 -4.10
C LEU A 152 8.48 10.79 -2.90
N PHE A 153 7.70 9.74 -2.99
CA PHE A 153 6.82 9.24 -1.93
C PHE A 153 7.23 7.82 -1.54
N LEU A 154 7.51 7.58 -0.27
CA LEU A 154 7.71 6.24 0.27
C LEU A 154 6.39 5.70 0.80
N ILE A 155 6.00 4.52 0.35
CA ILE A 155 4.76 3.84 0.75
C ILE A 155 5.02 2.40 1.19
N ASP A 156 4.14 1.84 2.02
CA ASP A 156 4.14 0.43 2.38
C ASP A 156 3.37 -0.37 1.34
N VAL A 157 4.01 -1.38 0.77
CA VAL A 157 3.40 -2.27 -0.24
C VAL A 157 3.44 -3.75 0.15
N ASP A 158 3.90 -4.05 1.37
CA ASP A 158 3.98 -5.42 1.87
C ASP A 158 2.62 -6.14 1.77
N LYS A 159 1.58 -5.48 2.30
CA LYS A 159 0.22 -6.03 2.26
C LYS A 159 -0.32 -6.17 0.83
N MET A 160 0.12 -5.34 -0.12
CA MET A 160 -0.31 -5.45 -1.50
C MET A 160 0.18 -6.74 -2.15
N PHE A 161 1.45 -7.10 -1.93
CA PHE A 161 2.07 -8.29 -2.52
C PHE A 161 1.90 -9.56 -1.68
N VAL A 162 1.87 -9.42 -0.33
CA VAL A 162 1.70 -10.57 0.57
C VAL A 162 0.24 -10.65 1.03
N SER A 163 -0.66 -10.74 0.07
CA SER A 163 -2.09 -11.01 0.23
C SER A 163 -2.71 -11.32 -1.14
N GLU A 164 -3.99 -11.67 -1.17
CA GLU A 164 -4.75 -11.85 -2.41
C GLU A 164 -5.30 -10.53 -3.00
N THR A 165 -4.70 -9.38 -2.66
CA THR A 165 -5.14 -8.07 -3.18
C THR A 165 -4.96 -7.95 -4.69
N LEU A 166 -3.78 -8.34 -5.20
CA LEU A 166 -3.46 -8.26 -6.63
C LEU A 166 -4.00 -9.47 -7.41
N THR A 167 -3.95 -10.63 -6.80
CA THR A 167 -4.30 -11.88 -7.48
C THR A 167 -4.96 -12.84 -6.50
N ARG A 168 -6.18 -13.24 -6.81
CA ARG A 168 -6.92 -14.22 -6.05
C ARG A 168 -6.66 -15.63 -6.60
N ILE A 169 -5.98 -16.44 -5.84
CA ILE A 169 -5.65 -17.82 -6.25
C ILE A 169 -6.78 -18.78 -5.94
N LYS A 170 -7.39 -18.66 -4.75
CA LYS A 170 -8.50 -19.51 -4.37
C LYS A 170 -9.78 -19.08 -5.11
N ASN A 171 -10.27 -19.93 -6.00
CA ASN A 171 -11.55 -19.67 -6.66
C ASN A 171 -12.70 -19.64 -5.67
N PRO A 172 -13.68 -18.72 -5.83
CA PRO A 172 -14.90 -18.78 -5.07
C PRO A 172 -15.61 -20.13 -5.35
N ARG A 173 -16.06 -20.80 -4.29
CA ARG A 173 -16.84 -22.03 -4.45
C ARG A 173 -18.19 -21.69 -5.05
N ARG A 174 -18.55 -22.44 -6.10
CA ARG A 174 -19.94 -22.43 -6.58
C ARG A 174 -20.77 -23.35 -5.69
N PRO A 175 -21.96 -22.94 -5.24
CA PRO A 175 -22.86 -23.82 -4.51
C PRO A 175 -23.08 -25.12 -5.30
N GLY A 176 -22.98 -26.27 -4.64
CA GLY A 176 -23.17 -27.60 -5.27
C GLY A 176 -21.95 -28.15 -6.00
N SER A 177 -20.83 -27.45 -6.11
CA SER A 177 -19.61 -28.03 -6.68
C SER A 177 -18.85 -28.85 -5.63
N SER A 178 -18.70 -30.18 -5.87
CA SER A 178 -17.78 -31.03 -5.13
C SER A 178 -16.40 -30.95 -5.78
N THR A 179 -15.47 -30.24 -5.16
CA THR A 179 -14.06 -30.31 -5.56
C THR A 179 -13.36 -31.35 -4.68
N ARG A 180 -12.69 -32.31 -5.30
CA ARG A 180 -11.90 -33.34 -4.62
C ARG A 180 -10.78 -32.77 -3.76
N PHE A 181 -10.27 -31.57 -4.14
CA PHE A 181 -9.26 -30.83 -3.44
C PHE A 181 -9.69 -29.38 -3.27
N SER A 182 -9.45 -28.79 -2.10
CA SER A 182 -9.79 -27.40 -1.80
C SER A 182 -8.68 -26.72 -1.03
N LEU A 183 -8.14 -25.64 -1.60
CA LEU A 183 -7.23 -24.75 -0.88
C LEU A 183 -7.89 -24.23 0.40
N GLY A 184 -7.10 -24.16 1.47
CA GLY A 184 -7.47 -23.55 2.74
C GLY A 184 -7.71 -22.04 2.66
N ASN A 185 -7.60 -21.36 3.78
CA ASN A 185 -7.57 -19.92 3.83
C ASN A 185 -6.14 -19.41 3.63
N PHE A 186 -6.01 -18.23 3.04
CA PHE A 186 -4.71 -17.57 2.91
C PHE A 186 -4.10 -17.34 4.29
N ASP A 187 -2.86 -17.80 4.47
CA ASP A 187 -2.08 -17.68 5.70
C ASP A 187 -0.96 -16.66 5.48
N LYS A 188 -1.18 -15.43 5.95
CA LYS A 188 -0.24 -14.34 5.76
C LYS A 188 1.10 -14.59 6.46
N GLU A 189 1.08 -15.21 7.63
CA GLU A 189 2.28 -15.40 8.44
C GLU A 189 3.26 -16.41 7.81
N LYS A 190 2.73 -17.33 6.98
CA LYS A 190 3.54 -18.28 6.23
C LYS A 190 3.88 -17.81 4.82
N SER A 191 3.17 -16.79 4.32
CA SER A 191 3.37 -16.24 2.98
C SER A 191 4.49 -15.22 2.96
N LYS A 192 5.23 -15.11 1.84
CA LYS A 192 6.41 -14.25 1.74
C LYS A 192 6.80 -13.94 0.30
N VAL A 193 7.53 -12.85 0.11
CA VAL A 193 8.21 -12.56 -1.15
C VAL A 193 9.49 -13.40 -1.23
N LYS A 194 9.64 -14.16 -2.32
CA LYS A 194 10.78 -15.05 -2.58
C LYS A 194 11.87 -14.38 -3.38
N GLU A 195 11.48 -13.51 -4.32
CA GLU A 195 12.40 -12.92 -5.27
C GLU A 195 11.85 -11.58 -5.77
N ILE A 196 12.74 -10.63 -5.98
CA ILE A 196 12.43 -9.35 -6.61
C ILE A 196 13.44 -9.14 -7.74
N ARG A 197 12.93 -8.97 -8.96
CA ARG A 197 13.71 -8.58 -10.13
C ARG A 197 13.16 -7.26 -10.64
N ASN A 198 14.00 -6.23 -10.65
CA ASN A 198 13.56 -4.89 -10.95
C ASN A 198 14.39 -4.31 -12.10
N TYR A 199 13.73 -3.77 -13.10
CA TYR A 199 14.33 -3.26 -14.33
C TYR A 199 13.77 -1.85 -14.61
N PRO A 200 14.39 -1.04 -15.49
CA PRO A 200 13.92 0.32 -15.76
C PRO A 200 12.45 0.43 -16.16
N GLU A 201 11.92 -0.56 -16.87
CA GLU A 201 10.56 -0.55 -17.41
C GLU A 201 9.62 -1.55 -16.76
N ASN A 202 10.11 -2.39 -15.85
CA ASN A 202 9.25 -3.32 -15.13
C ASN A 202 9.75 -3.65 -13.71
N THR A 203 8.83 -4.04 -12.85
CA THR A 203 9.08 -4.50 -11.49
C THR A 203 8.42 -5.85 -11.32
N ASN A 204 9.22 -6.91 -11.15
CA ASN A 204 8.73 -8.28 -11.04
C ASN A 204 8.99 -8.82 -9.63
N LEU A 205 7.94 -9.38 -9.03
CA LEU A 205 8.03 -10.04 -7.74
C LEU A 205 7.55 -11.49 -7.86
N LYS A 206 8.24 -12.40 -7.19
CA LYS A 206 7.77 -13.77 -6.99
C LYS A 206 7.39 -13.93 -5.54
N THR A 207 6.11 -14.20 -5.29
CA THR A 207 5.54 -14.34 -3.95
C THR A 207 5.07 -15.78 -3.74
N GLU A 208 5.38 -16.34 -2.57
CA GLU A 208 4.85 -17.64 -2.13
C GLU A 208 3.63 -17.37 -1.26
N TYR A 209 2.49 -17.88 -1.72
CA TYR A 209 1.21 -17.86 -1.01
C TYR A 209 0.98 -19.20 -0.35
N VAL A 210 0.77 -19.22 0.94
CA VAL A 210 0.46 -20.42 1.70
C VAL A 210 -1.00 -20.41 2.08
N TYR A 211 -1.65 -21.55 1.86
CA TYR A 211 -3.06 -21.77 2.21
C TYR A 211 -3.15 -22.83 3.29
N TYR A 212 -3.86 -22.52 4.37
CA TYR A 212 -4.00 -23.38 5.51
C TYR A 212 -5.44 -23.84 5.72
N ASN A 213 -5.63 -25.16 5.82
CA ASN A 213 -6.91 -25.80 6.11
C ASN A 213 -6.75 -26.83 7.24
N PRO A 214 -6.98 -26.47 8.50
CA PRO A 214 -6.72 -27.36 9.64
C PRO A 214 -7.63 -28.59 9.67
N THR A 215 -8.77 -28.56 8.99
CA THR A 215 -9.78 -29.62 9.00
C THR A 215 -9.68 -30.57 7.81
N TYR A 216 -8.65 -30.41 6.98
CA TYR A 216 -8.47 -31.31 5.84
C TYR A 216 -8.00 -32.70 6.32
N LEU A 217 -8.77 -33.74 6.00
CA LEU A 217 -8.53 -35.10 6.50
C LEU A 217 -7.49 -35.89 5.70
N SER A 218 -7.16 -35.44 4.47
CA SER A 218 -6.17 -36.10 3.64
C SER A 218 -4.75 -35.74 4.04
N SER A 219 -3.86 -36.71 4.13
CA SER A 219 -2.44 -36.53 4.40
C SER A 219 -1.70 -35.87 3.22
N GLY A 220 -2.29 -35.85 2.03
CA GLY A 220 -1.67 -35.30 0.82
C GLY A 220 -1.93 -36.17 -0.40
N SER A 221 -1.13 -35.95 -1.44
CA SER A 221 -1.11 -36.71 -2.69
C SER A 221 0.32 -36.74 -3.23
N ASP A 222 0.54 -37.33 -4.41
CA ASP A 222 1.86 -37.26 -5.08
C ASP A 222 2.34 -35.81 -5.34
N ALA A 223 1.39 -34.89 -5.49
CA ALA A 223 1.68 -33.46 -5.73
C ALA A 223 1.63 -32.59 -4.47
N VAL A 224 1.14 -33.07 -3.35
CA VAL A 224 0.89 -32.32 -2.12
C VAL A 224 1.37 -33.10 -0.90
N THR A 225 2.42 -32.66 -0.25
CA THR A 225 3.00 -33.32 0.92
C THR A 225 2.05 -33.29 2.12
N ASP A 226 1.40 -32.19 2.39
CA ASP A 226 0.38 -32.02 3.44
C ASP A 226 -0.76 -31.13 2.92
N ALA A 227 -1.92 -31.72 2.74
CA ALA A 227 -3.08 -31.01 2.20
C ALA A 227 -3.65 -29.92 3.12
N ARG A 228 -3.20 -29.87 4.38
CA ARG A 228 -3.52 -28.76 5.28
C ARG A 228 -2.70 -27.50 4.99
N ASN A 229 -1.52 -27.64 4.39
CA ASN A 229 -0.58 -26.54 4.11
C ASN A 229 -0.15 -26.62 2.65
N VAL A 230 -0.70 -25.77 1.82
CA VAL A 230 -0.43 -25.78 0.38
C VAL A 230 0.21 -24.44 -0.04
N SER A 231 1.38 -24.53 -0.65
CA SER A 231 2.11 -23.35 -1.17
C SER A 231 1.92 -23.22 -2.68
N ILE A 232 1.67 -22.01 -3.13
CA ILE A 232 1.59 -21.64 -4.55
C ILE A 232 2.44 -20.39 -4.76
N GLN A 233 3.35 -20.44 -5.74
CA GLN A 233 4.17 -19.28 -6.07
C GLN A 233 3.55 -18.52 -7.25
N VAL A 234 3.53 -17.21 -7.14
CA VAL A 234 2.94 -16.31 -8.12
C VAL A 234 3.98 -15.27 -8.54
N PHE A 235 4.10 -15.03 -9.83
CA PHE A 235 4.76 -13.84 -10.37
C PHE A 235 3.75 -12.70 -10.50
N HIS A 236 4.20 -11.53 -10.07
CA HIS A 236 3.53 -10.24 -10.25
C HIS A 236 4.38 -9.34 -11.10
#